data_b5ac3a9e64933525a4dee47f41deb628
#
_entry.id   b5ac3a9e64933525a4dee47f41deb628
#
_cell.length_a   1.000
_cell.length_b   1.000
_cell.length_c   1.000
_cell.angle_alpha   90.00
_cell.angle_beta   90.00
_cell.angle_gamma   90.00
#
_symmetry.space_group_name_H-M   'P 1'
#
loop_
_entity.id
_entity.type
_entity.pdbx_description
1 polymer ?
#
loop_
_entity_poly.entity_id
_entity_poly.type
_entity_poly.pdbx_seq_one_letter_code
_entity_poly.pdbx_strand_id
1 'polypeptide(L)'
;ELDFVFSTIGEDYNGGSWGLSLSGTHQVRHNREEGTNEITWNPSTVENYLPPEAVITSTNQREDNAFFYPRNLVYKYKDNERVRNNFQTAFQYELGRVRTTIDYTYSNVDFASTGVENGAWFSGWNARNVTINENGAAIYSDDVGQEGKGREFFNNILWAGSVNRNNSLGFNIDFQVNEDLNLTFDMHDSSATIKSYGNSIMFSNARWSSADSRTDGTGPFGPVGGARMGTATFDFTGMIPI
;
A
#
# COMPACT_ATOMS: atom_id res chain seq x y z
N GLU A 1 -14.98 18.09 -5.80
CA GLU A 1 -16.10 17.18 -5.57
C GLU A 1 -17.38 17.78 -6.12
N LEU A 2 -18.17 17.00 -6.81
CA LEU A 2 -19.49 17.37 -7.33
C LEU A 2 -20.44 16.23 -7.00
N ASP A 3 -21.48 16.55 -6.24
CA ASP A 3 -22.52 15.60 -5.87
C ASP A 3 -23.88 16.14 -6.29
N PHE A 4 -24.76 15.26 -6.70
CA PHE A 4 -26.15 15.60 -6.92
C PHE A 4 -27.07 14.52 -6.37
N VAL A 5 -28.23 14.94 -5.92
CA VAL A 5 -29.34 14.05 -5.55
C VAL A 5 -30.62 14.67 -6.10
N PHE A 6 -31.40 13.85 -6.76
CA PHE A 6 -32.72 14.21 -7.28
C PHE A 6 -33.70 13.10 -6.91
N SER A 7 -34.89 13.46 -6.45
CA SER A 7 -35.98 12.53 -6.26
C SER A 7 -37.31 13.17 -6.63
N THR A 8 -38.21 12.38 -7.17
CA THR A 8 -39.57 12.80 -7.49
C THR A 8 -40.52 11.65 -7.30
N ILE A 9 -41.75 11.98 -6.97
CA ILE A 9 -42.88 11.04 -6.85
C ILE A 9 -44.05 11.56 -7.65
N GLY A 10 -44.94 10.65 -8.07
CA GLY A 10 -46.14 11.00 -8.79
C GLY A 10 -47.18 9.89 -8.71
N GLU A 11 -48.36 10.20 -9.21
CA GLU A 11 -49.45 9.26 -9.35
C GLU A 11 -49.84 9.14 -10.80
N ASP A 12 -50.31 7.98 -11.20
CA ASP A 12 -50.88 7.78 -12.52
C ASP A 12 -52.42 7.82 -12.48
N TYR A 13 -53.04 7.81 -13.68
CA TYR A 13 -54.50 7.89 -13.83
C TYR A 13 -55.22 6.62 -13.33
N ASN A 14 -54.52 5.52 -13.06
CA ASN A 14 -55.08 4.28 -12.51
C ASN A 14 -54.98 4.22 -10.98
N GLY A 15 -54.47 5.28 -10.35
CA GLY A 15 -54.23 5.34 -8.90
C GLY A 15 -52.97 4.61 -8.45
N GLY A 16 -52.04 4.32 -9.38
CA GLY A 16 -50.72 3.85 -9.05
C GLY A 16 -49.81 5.03 -8.67
N SER A 17 -48.93 4.80 -7.68
CA SER A 17 -47.91 5.75 -7.30
C SER A 17 -46.53 5.31 -7.80
N TRP A 18 -45.70 6.27 -8.17
CA TRP A 18 -44.33 6.00 -8.60
C TRP A 18 -43.35 6.95 -7.97
N GLY A 19 -42.13 6.46 -7.81
CA GLY A 19 -40.99 7.25 -7.32
C GLY A 19 -39.75 6.98 -8.15
N LEU A 20 -38.98 8.04 -8.38
CA LEU A 20 -37.68 7.96 -9.04
C LEU A 20 -36.67 8.70 -8.17
N SER A 21 -35.54 8.04 -7.92
CA SER A 21 -34.37 8.67 -7.29
C SER A 21 -33.15 8.54 -8.19
N LEU A 22 -32.37 9.61 -8.25
CA LEU A 22 -31.09 9.67 -8.98
C LEU A 22 -30.08 10.30 -8.06
N SER A 23 -28.89 9.73 -7.98
CA SER A 23 -27.75 10.38 -7.30
C SER A 23 -26.46 10.09 -8.04
N GLY A 24 -25.52 11.00 -7.92
CA GLY A 24 -24.20 10.85 -8.51
C GLY A 24 -23.15 11.66 -7.79
N THR A 25 -21.95 11.14 -7.82
CA THR A 25 -20.75 11.75 -7.21
C THR A 25 -19.62 11.71 -8.22
N HIS A 26 -18.97 12.85 -8.41
CA HIS A 26 -17.65 12.96 -9.03
C HIS A 26 -16.68 13.55 -8.05
N GLN A 27 -15.60 12.82 -7.75
CA GLN A 27 -14.60 13.26 -6.78
C GLN A 27 -13.20 13.01 -7.34
N VAL A 28 -12.36 14.05 -7.27
CA VAL A 28 -10.93 13.95 -7.51
C VAL A 28 -10.21 14.29 -6.22
N ARG A 29 -9.29 13.44 -5.81
CA ARG A 29 -8.44 13.66 -4.65
C ARG A 29 -6.99 13.45 -5.02
N HIS A 30 -6.15 14.37 -4.56
CA HIS A 30 -4.70 14.24 -4.59
C HIS A 30 -4.21 14.20 -3.16
N ASN A 31 -3.30 13.30 -2.88
CA ASN A 31 -2.58 13.30 -1.61
C ASN A 31 -1.12 12.92 -1.83
N ARG A 32 -0.29 13.42 -0.96
CA ARG A 32 1.14 13.13 -0.90
C ARG A 32 1.43 12.35 0.36
N GLU A 33 2.26 11.34 0.21
CA GLU A 33 2.82 10.57 1.31
C GLU A 33 4.33 10.80 1.33
N GLU A 34 4.83 11.24 2.45
CA GLU A 34 6.25 11.39 2.73
C GLU A 34 6.58 10.66 4.02
N GLY A 35 7.67 9.94 4.03
CA GLY A 35 8.07 9.27 5.25
C GLY A 35 9.10 8.20 5.05
N THR A 36 9.45 7.57 6.16
CA THR A 36 10.24 6.34 6.16
C THR A 36 9.29 5.16 5.98
N ASN A 37 9.64 4.27 5.07
CA ASN A 37 8.86 3.08 4.81
C ASN A 37 9.65 1.83 5.18
N GLU A 38 8.93 0.89 5.77
CA GLU A 38 9.31 -0.52 5.90
C GLU A 38 10.73 -0.76 6.38
N ILE A 39 10.97 -0.51 7.65
CA ILE A 39 12.13 -1.09 8.32
C ILE A 39 11.80 -2.57 8.50
N THR A 40 12.39 -3.42 7.67
CA THR A 40 12.31 -4.86 7.89
C THR A 40 13.33 -5.25 8.95
N TRP A 41 12.87 -5.89 10.01
CA TRP A 41 13.71 -6.36 11.09
C TRP A 41 14.02 -7.84 10.93
N ASN A 42 15.29 -8.19 10.94
CA ASN A 42 15.73 -9.58 10.95
C ASN A 42 15.91 -10.05 12.40
N PRO A 43 15.14 -11.05 12.84
CA PRO A 43 15.41 -11.69 14.12
C PRO A 43 16.65 -12.59 14.03
N SER A 44 17.52 -12.53 15.04
CA SER A 44 18.71 -13.37 15.13
C SER A 44 19.19 -13.42 16.57
N THR A 45 20.38 -13.97 16.77
CA THR A 45 21.17 -13.79 18.00
C THR A 45 22.44 -13.00 17.67
N VAL A 46 22.99 -12.34 18.67
CA VAL A 46 24.21 -11.53 18.52
C VAL A 46 25.33 -12.36 17.90
N GLU A 47 25.56 -13.57 18.42
CA GLU A 47 26.65 -14.44 18.00
C GLU A 47 26.50 -14.95 16.55
N ASN A 48 25.25 -15.08 16.09
CA ASN A 48 24.99 -15.59 14.75
C ASN A 48 24.96 -14.51 13.68
N TYR A 49 24.84 -13.25 14.04
CA TYR A 49 24.58 -12.19 13.06
C TYR A 49 25.57 -11.03 13.07
N LEU A 50 26.20 -10.75 14.21
CA LEU A 50 27.22 -9.70 14.32
C LEU A 50 28.63 -10.30 14.19
N PRO A 51 29.57 -9.56 13.59
CA PRO A 51 30.94 -10.03 13.48
C PRO A 51 31.65 -9.96 14.85
N PRO A 52 32.63 -10.83 15.10
CA PRO A 52 33.33 -10.88 16.40
C PRO A 52 34.01 -9.58 16.78
N GLU A 53 34.38 -8.76 15.80
CA GLU A 53 35.03 -7.46 16.00
C GLU A 53 34.04 -6.32 16.31
N ALA A 54 32.73 -6.58 16.28
CA ALA A 54 31.73 -5.56 16.58
C ALA A 54 31.77 -5.18 18.07
N VAL A 55 31.81 -3.88 18.35
CA VAL A 55 31.61 -3.35 19.68
C VAL A 55 30.11 -3.27 19.98
N ILE A 56 29.66 -4.00 20.98
CA ILE A 56 28.24 -4.14 21.28
C ILE A 56 27.94 -3.52 22.64
N THR A 57 27.02 -2.57 22.66
CA THR A 57 26.40 -2.04 23.88
C THR A 57 24.98 -2.59 23.92
N SER A 58 24.67 -3.43 24.90
CA SER A 58 23.37 -4.10 24.99
C SER A 58 22.76 -3.94 26.37
N THR A 59 21.48 -3.58 26.38
CA THR A 59 20.60 -3.60 27.55
C THR A 59 19.44 -4.60 27.35
N ASN A 60 19.59 -5.53 26.41
CA ASN A 60 18.57 -6.53 26.07
C ASN A 60 18.16 -7.34 27.31
N GLN A 61 16.85 -7.34 27.63
CA GLN A 61 16.28 -8.05 28.77
C GLN A 61 15.42 -9.26 28.34
N ARG A 62 15.50 -9.64 27.07
CA ARG A 62 14.72 -10.77 26.55
C ARG A 62 15.31 -12.11 27.05
N GLU A 63 14.44 -12.99 27.53
CA GLU A 63 14.82 -14.31 28.00
C GLU A 63 15.33 -15.21 26.88
N ASP A 64 14.87 -14.99 25.65
CA ASP A 64 15.26 -15.77 24.46
C ASP A 64 16.57 -15.30 23.79
N ASN A 65 17.22 -14.26 24.34
CA ASN A 65 18.41 -13.62 23.78
C ASN A 65 18.26 -13.17 22.30
N ALA A 66 17.03 -13.16 21.79
CA ALA A 66 16.79 -12.69 20.44
C ALA A 66 17.09 -11.21 20.32
N PHE A 67 17.68 -10.84 19.20
CA PHE A 67 17.85 -9.46 18.84
C PHE A 67 17.34 -9.21 17.43
N PHE A 68 16.93 -7.97 17.16
CA PHE A 68 16.35 -7.57 15.90
C PHE A 68 17.24 -6.50 15.28
N TYR A 69 17.71 -6.77 14.06
CA TYR A 69 18.57 -5.88 13.31
C TYR A 69 17.84 -5.35 12.06
N PRO A 70 17.86 -4.04 11.79
CA PRO A 70 17.18 -3.51 10.61
C PRO A 70 17.91 -3.96 9.35
N ARG A 71 17.14 -4.38 8.35
CA ARG A 71 17.66 -4.80 7.06
C ARG A 71 17.81 -3.63 6.09
N ASN A 72 16.91 -2.69 6.19
CA ASN A 72 16.86 -1.52 5.31
C ASN A 72 16.25 -0.32 6.01
N LEU A 73 16.59 0.83 5.53
CA LEU A 73 15.91 2.08 5.81
C LEU A 73 15.57 2.73 4.49
N VAL A 74 14.30 3.06 4.28
CA VAL A 74 13.80 3.60 3.03
C VAL A 74 13.03 4.89 3.30
N TYR A 75 13.41 5.95 2.60
CA TYR A 75 12.61 7.16 2.48
C TYR A 75 11.76 7.07 1.24
N LYS A 76 10.47 7.31 1.39
CA LYS A 76 9.55 7.35 0.28
C LYS A 76 8.86 8.70 0.14
N TYR A 77 8.57 8.99 -1.09
CA TYR A 77 7.76 10.11 -1.51
C TYR A 77 6.80 9.60 -2.60
N LYS A 78 5.50 9.73 -2.37
CA LYS A 78 4.46 9.28 -3.31
C LYS A 78 3.40 10.34 -3.49
N ASP A 79 3.07 10.62 -4.74
CA ASP A 79 1.90 11.38 -5.13
C ASP A 79 0.81 10.40 -5.60
N ASN A 80 -0.35 10.50 -4.98
CA ASN A 80 -1.50 9.67 -5.28
C ASN A 80 -2.63 10.54 -5.82
N GLU A 81 -3.25 10.05 -6.89
CA GLU A 81 -4.48 10.59 -7.43
C GLU A 81 -5.59 9.53 -7.38
N ARG A 82 -6.77 9.93 -6.99
CA ARG A 82 -7.94 9.09 -7.01
C ARG A 82 -9.12 9.85 -7.63
N VAL A 83 -9.62 9.31 -8.73
CA VAL A 83 -10.85 9.76 -9.37
C VAL A 83 -11.95 8.75 -9.07
N ARG A 84 -13.06 9.23 -8.50
CA ARG A 84 -14.23 8.42 -8.21
C ARG A 84 -15.44 8.96 -8.93
N ASN A 85 -16.16 8.07 -9.60
CA ASN A 85 -17.45 8.34 -10.20
C ASN A 85 -18.45 7.31 -9.70
N ASN A 86 -19.51 7.76 -9.05
CA ASN A 86 -20.61 6.90 -8.63
C ASN A 86 -21.91 7.43 -9.24
N PHE A 87 -22.79 6.51 -9.54
CA PHE A 87 -24.14 6.80 -9.98
C PHE A 87 -25.09 5.76 -9.40
N GLN A 88 -26.22 6.22 -8.87
CA GLN A 88 -27.28 5.35 -8.38
C GLN A 88 -28.61 5.87 -8.87
N THR A 89 -29.49 4.94 -9.23
CA THR A 89 -30.87 5.23 -9.56
C THR A 89 -31.76 4.14 -9.01
N ALA A 90 -32.92 4.50 -8.53
CA ALA A 90 -33.97 3.57 -8.18
C ALA A 90 -35.32 4.10 -8.70
N PHE A 91 -36.07 3.23 -9.33
CA PHE A 91 -37.46 3.45 -9.73
C PHE A 91 -38.34 2.50 -8.96
N GLN A 92 -39.36 3.02 -8.34
CA GLN A 92 -40.38 2.24 -7.63
C GLN A 92 -41.73 2.56 -8.18
N TYR A 93 -42.57 1.53 -8.35
CA TYR A 93 -43.95 1.66 -8.74
C TYR A 93 -44.83 0.81 -7.82
N GLU A 94 -45.91 1.39 -7.35
CA GLU A 94 -46.87 0.74 -6.48
C GLU A 94 -48.31 0.89 -7.03
N LEU A 95 -48.98 -0.22 -7.16
CA LEU A 95 -50.41 -0.25 -7.57
C LEU A 95 -51.16 -1.29 -6.73
N GLY A 96 -52.08 -0.81 -5.92
CA GLY A 96 -52.85 -1.65 -5.01
C GLY A 96 -51.99 -2.44 -4.06
N ARG A 97 -51.86 -3.76 -4.30
CA ARG A 97 -51.10 -4.68 -3.41
C ARG A 97 -49.70 -5.05 -3.95
N VAL A 98 -49.34 -4.47 -5.06
CA VAL A 98 -48.04 -4.78 -5.71
C VAL A 98 -47.13 -3.57 -5.64
N ARG A 99 -45.92 -3.78 -5.15
CA ARG A 99 -44.83 -2.81 -5.23
C ARG A 99 -43.68 -3.43 -6.00
N THR A 100 -43.17 -2.72 -6.97
CA THR A 100 -42.03 -3.14 -7.79
C THR A 100 -40.93 -2.09 -7.70
N THR A 101 -39.69 -2.54 -7.48
CA THR A 101 -38.54 -1.68 -7.46
C THR A 101 -37.48 -2.20 -8.44
N ILE A 102 -36.91 -1.29 -9.21
CA ILE A 102 -35.72 -1.53 -10.04
C ILE A 102 -34.68 -0.54 -9.60
N ASP A 103 -33.49 -1.01 -9.30
CA ASP A 103 -32.38 -0.16 -8.93
C ASP A 103 -31.12 -0.50 -9.75
N TYR A 104 -30.31 0.52 -9.94
CA TYR A 104 -29.02 0.37 -10.60
C TYR A 104 -27.97 1.19 -9.88
N THR A 105 -26.82 0.57 -9.61
CA THR A 105 -25.66 1.19 -9.02
C THR A 105 -24.44 1.01 -9.94
N TYR A 106 -23.78 2.12 -10.21
CA TYR A 106 -22.47 2.16 -10.88
C TYR A 106 -21.45 2.82 -10.00
N SER A 107 -20.28 2.21 -9.87
CA SER A 107 -19.13 2.81 -9.19
C SER A 107 -17.86 2.56 -10.00
N ASN A 108 -17.09 3.62 -10.23
CA ASN A 108 -15.77 3.54 -10.83
C ASN A 108 -14.78 4.32 -9.97
N VAL A 109 -13.70 3.66 -9.60
CA VAL A 109 -12.57 4.28 -8.90
C VAL A 109 -11.32 4.06 -9.74
N ASP A 110 -10.72 5.14 -10.20
CA ASP A 110 -9.40 5.15 -10.82
C ASP A 110 -8.40 5.69 -9.80
N PHE A 111 -7.41 4.89 -9.50
CA PHE A 111 -6.33 5.21 -8.57
C PHE A 111 -5.01 5.16 -9.31
N ALA A 112 -4.22 6.23 -9.22
CA ALA A 112 -2.87 6.32 -9.74
C ALA A 112 -1.91 6.77 -8.65
N SER A 113 -0.73 6.18 -8.62
CA SER A 113 0.35 6.52 -7.69
C SER A 113 1.66 6.60 -8.45
N THR A 114 2.40 7.67 -8.24
CA THR A 114 3.78 7.82 -8.70
C THR A 114 4.66 8.20 -7.55
N GLY A 115 5.89 7.69 -7.52
CA GLY A 115 6.76 8.00 -6.40
C GLY A 115 8.21 7.63 -6.61
N VAL A 116 9.00 8.04 -5.65
CA VAL A 116 10.41 7.69 -5.53
C VAL A 116 10.68 7.14 -4.15
N GLU A 117 11.60 6.18 -4.08
CA GLU A 117 12.12 5.64 -2.85
C GLU A 117 13.65 5.72 -2.89
N ASN A 118 14.25 6.18 -1.80
CA ASN A 118 15.68 6.18 -1.60
C ASN A 118 15.96 5.34 -0.36
N GLY A 119 16.83 4.35 -0.47
CA GLY A 119 17.07 3.47 0.64
C GLY A 119 18.50 2.97 0.74
N ALA A 120 18.84 2.50 1.92
CA ALA A 120 20.08 1.80 2.22
C ALA A 120 19.75 0.41 2.75
N TRP A 121 20.52 -0.58 2.34
CA TRP A 121 20.50 -1.92 2.93
C TRP A 121 21.56 -2.02 4.02
N PHE A 122 21.22 -2.68 5.11
CA PHE A 122 22.11 -2.96 6.23
C PHE A 122 22.32 -4.46 6.38
N SER A 123 23.46 -4.81 6.93
CA SER A 123 23.78 -6.20 7.25
C SER A 123 24.57 -6.28 8.55
N GLY A 124 24.06 -7.01 9.52
CA GLY A 124 24.76 -7.22 10.79
C GLY A 124 26.17 -7.75 10.64
N TRP A 125 26.45 -8.53 9.59
CA TRP A 125 27.80 -9.05 9.31
C TRP A 125 28.87 -7.98 9.10
N ASN A 126 28.46 -6.77 8.78
CA ASN A 126 29.36 -5.65 8.52
C ASN A 126 29.27 -4.56 9.60
N ALA A 127 28.53 -4.82 10.65
CA ALA A 127 28.39 -3.88 11.76
C ALA A 127 29.69 -3.71 12.55
N ARG A 128 29.91 -2.53 13.10
CA ARG A 128 31.08 -2.23 13.97
C ARG A 128 30.65 -1.78 15.36
N ASN A 129 29.85 -0.76 15.47
CA ASN A 129 29.31 -0.30 16.73
C ASN A 129 27.82 -0.58 16.73
N VAL A 130 27.31 -1.35 17.67
CA VAL A 130 25.91 -1.71 17.75
C VAL A 130 25.38 -1.41 19.14
N THR A 131 24.28 -0.66 19.21
CA THR A 131 23.54 -0.46 20.45
C THR A 131 22.22 -1.19 20.39
N ILE A 132 21.97 -2.07 21.35
CA ILE A 132 20.75 -2.88 21.45
C ILE A 132 19.98 -2.42 22.69
N ASN A 133 18.71 -2.10 22.52
CA ASN A 133 17.85 -1.66 23.62
C ASN A 133 17.31 -2.83 24.45
N GLU A 134 16.53 -2.53 25.48
CA GLU A 134 15.93 -3.50 26.40
C GLU A 134 15.00 -4.52 25.73
N ASN A 135 14.38 -4.16 24.61
CA ASN A 135 13.49 -5.02 23.85
C ASN A 135 14.23 -5.88 22.80
N GLY A 136 15.55 -5.79 22.75
CA GLY A 136 16.36 -6.53 21.79
C GLY A 136 16.49 -5.88 20.42
N ALA A 137 16.03 -4.66 20.22
CA ALA A 137 16.17 -3.97 18.94
C ALA A 137 17.51 -3.25 18.84
N ALA A 138 18.23 -3.43 17.73
CA ALA A 138 19.40 -2.62 17.41
C ALA A 138 18.95 -1.22 17.03
N ILE A 139 19.20 -0.25 17.91
CA ILE A 139 18.78 1.14 17.75
C ILE A 139 19.87 2.04 17.14
N TYR A 140 21.09 1.56 17.12
CA TYR A 140 22.22 2.21 16.48
C TYR A 140 23.16 1.17 15.89
N SER A 141 23.67 1.41 14.70
CA SER A 141 24.80 0.67 14.16
C SER A 141 25.53 1.44 13.07
N ASP A 142 26.85 1.26 13.06
CA ASP A 142 27.71 1.60 11.95
C ASP A 142 27.88 0.37 11.07
N ASP A 143 27.42 0.43 9.83
CA ASP A 143 27.62 -0.60 8.82
C ASP A 143 28.67 -0.13 7.81
N VAL A 144 29.86 -0.72 7.91
CA VAL A 144 31.01 -0.35 7.07
C VAL A 144 31.02 -1.02 5.71
N GLY A 145 30.01 -1.84 5.44
CA GLY A 145 29.95 -2.63 4.22
C GLY A 145 30.93 -3.79 4.20
N GLN A 146 30.84 -4.61 3.16
CA GLN A 146 31.73 -5.75 3.00
C GLN A 146 33.18 -5.28 2.83
N GLU A 147 34.08 -5.87 3.60
CA GLU A 147 35.51 -5.50 3.63
C GLU A 147 35.78 -3.99 3.86
N GLY A 148 34.89 -3.29 4.55
CA GLY A 148 35.03 -1.86 4.81
C GLY A 148 34.86 -0.98 3.55
N LYS A 149 34.23 -1.47 2.50
CA LYS A 149 34.08 -0.77 1.20
C LYS A 149 32.82 0.08 1.10
N GLY A 150 32.07 0.22 2.20
CA GLY A 150 30.84 1.01 2.24
C GLY A 150 29.59 0.20 1.88
N ARG A 151 28.45 0.83 2.06
CA ARG A 151 27.13 0.24 1.85
C ARG A 151 26.52 0.65 0.53
N GLU A 152 25.54 -0.15 0.14
CA GLU A 152 24.77 0.03 -1.08
C GLU A 152 23.54 0.89 -0.81
N PHE A 153 23.29 1.83 -1.71
CA PHE A 153 22.07 2.60 -1.76
C PHE A 153 21.29 2.25 -3.02
N PHE A 154 20.00 2.39 -2.93
CA PHE A 154 19.14 2.27 -4.09
C PHE A 154 18.20 3.46 -4.22
N ASN A 155 17.85 3.75 -5.45
CA ASN A 155 16.80 4.66 -5.84
C ASN A 155 15.78 3.87 -6.63
N ASN A 156 14.53 3.94 -6.23
CA ASN A 156 13.43 3.27 -6.90
C ASN A 156 12.46 4.32 -7.40
N ILE A 157 12.14 4.27 -8.68
CA ILE A 157 11.06 5.03 -9.28
C ILE A 157 9.92 4.05 -9.51
N LEU A 158 8.75 4.36 -8.98
CA LEU A 158 7.60 3.49 -9.07
C LEU A 158 6.37 4.25 -9.55
N TRP A 159 5.55 3.55 -10.30
CA TRP A 159 4.21 3.99 -10.67
C TRP A 159 3.28 2.78 -10.62
N ALA A 160 2.13 2.97 -10.08
CA ALA A 160 1.11 1.95 -9.95
C ALA A 160 -0.28 2.57 -10.02
N GLY A 161 -1.24 1.77 -10.38
CA GLY A 161 -2.62 2.20 -10.34
C GLY A 161 -3.58 1.04 -10.54
N SER A 162 -4.85 1.36 -10.39
CA SER A 162 -5.92 0.41 -10.62
C SER A 162 -7.20 1.13 -11.03
N VAL A 163 -7.94 0.49 -11.92
CA VAL A 163 -9.31 0.89 -12.27
C VAL A 163 -10.26 -0.17 -11.74
N ASN A 164 -11.10 0.23 -10.79
CA ASN A 164 -12.09 -0.63 -10.16
C ASN A 164 -13.48 -0.21 -10.61
N ARG A 165 -14.23 -1.12 -11.21
CA ARG A 165 -15.61 -0.88 -11.68
C ARG A 165 -16.55 -1.88 -11.06
N ASN A 166 -17.66 -1.36 -10.56
CA ASN A 166 -18.77 -2.15 -10.08
C ASN A 166 -20.05 -1.72 -10.80
N ASN A 167 -20.83 -2.69 -11.22
CA ASN A 167 -22.20 -2.53 -11.74
C ASN A 167 -23.10 -3.47 -10.96
N SER A 168 -24.27 -2.99 -10.63
CA SER A 168 -25.26 -3.77 -9.91
C SER A 168 -26.64 -3.37 -10.38
N LEU A 169 -27.45 -4.35 -10.76
CA LEU A 169 -28.85 -4.18 -11.13
C LEU A 169 -29.69 -5.04 -10.19
N GLY A 170 -30.62 -4.40 -9.49
CA GLY A 170 -31.58 -5.02 -8.62
C GLY A 170 -33.00 -4.95 -9.18
N PHE A 171 -33.77 -5.97 -8.88
CA PHE A 171 -35.19 -6.04 -9.16
C PHE A 171 -35.91 -6.71 -8.02
N ASN A 172 -36.92 -6.03 -7.48
CA ASN A 172 -37.70 -6.50 -6.34
C ASN A 172 -39.19 -6.36 -6.65
N ILE A 173 -39.97 -7.35 -6.26
CA ILE A 173 -41.45 -7.30 -6.25
C ILE A 173 -41.94 -7.75 -4.88
N ASP A 174 -42.73 -6.90 -4.25
CA ASP A 174 -43.54 -7.22 -3.08
C ASP A 174 -44.98 -7.33 -3.46
N PHE A 175 -45.62 -8.41 -3.07
CA PHE A 175 -47.04 -8.67 -3.28
C PHE A 175 -47.75 -9.00 -1.98
N GLN A 176 -48.62 -8.12 -1.53
CA GLN A 176 -49.42 -8.32 -0.34
C GLN A 176 -50.65 -9.15 -0.71
N VAL A 177 -50.62 -10.46 -0.43
CA VAL A 177 -51.70 -11.38 -0.74
C VAL A 177 -52.94 -11.07 0.09
N ASN A 178 -52.75 -10.89 1.41
CA ASN A 178 -53.76 -10.49 2.39
C ASN A 178 -53.08 -9.79 3.56
N GLU A 179 -53.83 -9.56 4.67
CA GLU A 179 -53.28 -8.86 5.86
C GLU A 179 -52.19 -9.65 6.55
N ASP A 180 -52.17 -10.99 6.44
CA ASP A 180 -51.26 -11.88 7.14
C ASP A 180 -50.13 -12.43 6.22
N LEU A 181 -50.22 -12.25 4.91
CA LEU A 181 -49.29 -12.87 3.96
C LEU A 181 -48.78 -11.85 2.94
N ASN A 182 -47.46 -11.69 2.94
CA ASN A 182 -46.73 -10.96 1.93
C ASN A 182 -45.73 -11.89 1.23
N LEU A 183 -45.65 -11.80 -0.08
CA LEU A 183 -44.69 -12.52 -0.92
C LEU A 183 -43.70 -11.53 -1.51
N THR A 184 -42.42 -11.77 -1.31
CA THR A 184 -41.33 -10.96 -1.87
C THR A 184 -40.50 -11.81 -2.81
N PHE A 185 -40.26 -11.28 -4.00
CA PHE A 185 -39.31 -11.82 -4.95
C PHE A 185 -38.18 -10.79 -5.16
N ASP A 186 -36.95 -11.23 -4.97
CA ASP A 186 -35.75 -10.40 -5.16
C ASP A 186 -34.80 -11.06 -6.15
N MET A 187 -34.27 -10.29 -7.08
CA MET A 187 -33.28 -10.73 -8.04
C MET A 187 -32.20 -9.65 -8.16
N HIS A 188 -30.96 -10.08 -8.17
CA HIS A 188 -29.81 -9.20 -8.24
C HIS A 188 -28.77 -9.75 -9.19
N ASP A 189 -28.25 -8.89 -10.08
CA ASP A 189 -27.09 -9.17 -10.91
C ASP A 189 -26.02 -8.13 -10.66
N SER A 190 -24.80 -8.57 -10.39
CA SER A 190 -23.69 -7.67 -10.13
C SER A 190 -22.39 -8.15 -10.74
N SER A 191 -21.58 -7.20 -11.19
CA SER A 191 -20.25 -7.44 -11.70
C SER A 191 -19.23 -6.48 -11.10
N ALA A 192 -18.06 -7.01 -10.75
CA ALA A 192 -16.92 -6.23 -10.29
C ALA A 192 -15.70 -6.56 -11.16
N THR A 193 -14.99 -5.53 -11.57
CA THR A 193 -13.75 -5.67 -12.35
C THR A 193 -12.67 -4.84 -11.75
N ILE A 194 -11.48 -5.42 -11.58
CA ILE A 194 -10.27 -4.72 -11.17
C ILE A 194 -9.22 -4.89 -12.25
N LYS A 195 -8.71 -3.78 -12.77
CA LYS A 195 -7.57 -3.76 -13.68
C LYS A 195 -6.44 -3.00 -13.01
N SER A 196 -5.38 -3.71 -12.63
CA SER A 196 -4.19 -3.11 -12.05
C SER A 196 -3.12 -2.93 -13.11
N TYR A 197 -2.33 -1.87 -12.99
CA TYR A 197 -1.17 -1.59 -13.80
C TYR A 197 -0.06 -1.01 -12.92
N GLY A 198 1.16 -1.08 -13.37
CA GLY A 198 2.29 -0.49 -12.67
C GLY A 198 3.59 -1.17 -13.00
N ASN A 199 4.66 -0.50 -12.65
CA ASN A 199 6.02 -0.99 -12.75
C ASN A 199 6.93 -0.20 -11.80
N SER A 200 8.17 -0.67 -11.67
CA SER A 200 9.21 0.05 -10.95
C SER A 200 10.54 -0.10 -11.66
N ILE A 201 11.38 0.92 -11.55
CA ILE A 201 12.76 0.89 -12.02
C ILE A 201 13.64 1.19 -10.82
N MET A 202 14.52 0.26 -10.50
CA MET A 202 15.47 0.40 -9.41
C MET A 202 16.86 0.67 -9.98
N PHE A 203 17.48 1.71 -9.46
CA PHE A 203 18.90 1.99 -9.66
C PHE A 203 19.61 1.72 -8.34
N SER A 204 20.56 0.80 -8.31
CA SER A 204 21.35 0.55 -7.12
C SER A 204 22.83 0.72 -7.40
N ASN A 205 23.56 1.24 -6.42
CA ASN A 205 25.02 1.25 -6.42
C ASN A 205 25.54 -0.09 -5.87
N ALA A 206 24.90 -1.19 -6.26
CA ALA A 206 25.26 -2.49 -5.76
C ALA A 206 26.66 -2.88 -6.29
N ARG A 207 27.58 -3.07 -5.37
CA ARG A 207 28.79 -3.80 -5.67
C ARG A 207 28.60 -5.26 -5.28
N TRP A 208 28.24 -6.08 -6.23
CA TRP A 208 28.31 -7.51 -6.04
C TRP A 208 29.77 -7.92 -5.92
N SER A 209 30.23 -8.15 -4.74
CA SER A 209 31.51 -8.73 -4.48
C SER A 209 31.42 -10.23 -4.28
N SER A 210 30.85 -10.96 -5.23
CA SER A 210 31.30 -12.33 -5.34
C SER A 210 32.72 -12.25 -5.87
N ALA A 211 33.70 -12.69 -5.09
CA ALA A 211 35.06 -13.08 -5.49
C ALA A 211 35.49 -12.65 -6.91
N ASP A 212 35.07 -11.47 -7.35
CA ASP A 212 35.17 -11.12 -8.72
C ASP A 212 36.45 -10.32 -8.91
N SER A 213 37.31 -10.93 -9.67
CA SER A 213 38.47 -10.41 -10.29
C SER A 213 38.28 -9.10 -11.07
N ARG A 214 37.10 -8.47 -11.06
CA ARG A 214 36.82 -7.20 -11.76
C ARG A 214 37.36 -5.96 -11.04
N THR A 215 38.28 -6.11 -10.15
CA THR A 215 39.06 -4.98 -9.63
C THR A 215 39.96 -4.32 -10.67
N ASP A 216 40.11 -4.95 -11.83
CA ASP A 216 40.94 -4.48 -12.94
C ASP A 216 40.18 -3.63 -14.00
N GLY A 217 38.88 -3.44 -13.83
CA GLY A 217 38.09 -2.62 -14.74
C GLY A 217 37.70 -3.28 -16.05
N THR A 218 37.84 -4.60 -16.17
CA THR A 218 37.60 -5.34 -17.43
C THR A 218 36.19 -5.90 -17.58
N GLY A 219 35.26 -5.53 -16.70
CA GLY A 219 33.86 -5.95 -16.82
C GLY A 219 33.14 -5.34 -18.03
N PRO A 220 32.03 -5.96 -18.51
CA PRO A 220 31.29 -5.51 -19.69
C PRO A 220 30.74 -4.08 -19.62
N PHE A 221 30.77 -3.47 -18.44
CA PHE A 221 30.30 -2.10 -18.19
C PHE A 221 31.42 -1.10 -17.90
N GLY A 222 32.69 -1.46 -18.17
CA GLY A 222 33.85 -0.62 -17.90
C GLY A 222 34.28 -0.62 -16.43
N PRO A 223 35.25 0.23 -16.06
CA PRO A 223 35.67 0.36 -14.67
C PRO A 223 34.49 0.84 -13.86
N VAL A 224 33.93 -0.04 -13.08
CA VAL A 224 32.86 0.31 -12.12
C VAL A 224 33.52 1.06 -10.97
N GLY A 225 33.91 2.29 -11.24
CA GLY A 225 34.19 3.28 -10.23
C GLY A 225 32.87 3.71 -9.58
N GLY A 226 32.13 2.77 -9.03
CA GLY A 226 30.97 3.11 -8.23
C GLY A 226 31.48 3.97 -7.07
N ALA A 227 30.88 5.14 -6.89
CA ALA A 227 31.17 5.98 -5.75
C ALA A 227 31.12 5.09 -4.51
N ARG A 228 32.25 4.89 -3.87
CA ARG A 228 32.31 4.16 -2.61
C ARG A 228 31.54 5.03 -1.63
N MET A 229 30.37 4.55 -1.21
CA MET A 229 29.69 5.18 -0.13
C MET A 229 30.47 4.87 1.15
N GLY A 230 30.60 5.86 1.99
CA GLY A 230 31.21 5.67 3.29
C GLY A 230 30.43 4.70 4.17
N THR A 231 30.78 4.62 5.42
CA THR A 231 30.01 3.94 6.45
C THR A 231 28.56 4.47 6.42
N ALA A 232 27.60 3.57 6.38
CA ALA A 232 26.22 3.93 6.59
C ALA A 232 25.86 3.71 8.06
N THR A 233 25.37 4.73 8.70
CA THR A 233 24.93 4.65 10.09
C THR A 233 23.42 4.77 10.15
N PHE A 234 22.76 3.90 10.90
CA PHE A 234 21.41 4.15 11.35
C PHE A 234 21.42 4.51 12.85
N ASP A 235 20.58 5.47 13.20
CA ASP A 235 20.43 5.95 14.57
C ASP A 235 18.95 6.18 14.87
N PHE A 236 18.40 5.32 15.72
CA PHE A 236 17.01 5.40 16.21
C PHE A 236 16.96 5.79 17.69
N THR A 237 18.07 6.26 18.29
CA THR A 237 18.12 6.58 19.71
C THR A 237 17.16 7.71 20.10
N GLY A 238 16.75 8.55 19.16
CA GLY A 238 15.82 9.65 19.37
C GLY A 238 14.42 9.47 18.77
N MET A 239 14.17 8.39 18.04
CA MET A 239 12.94 8.19 17.27
C MET A 239 12.47 6.73 17.32
N ILE A 240 12.24 6.18 18.50
CA ILE A 240 11.49 4.92 18.56
C ILE A 240 10.00 5.29 18.62
N PRO A 241 9.21 5.03 17.59
CA PRO A 241 7.75 5.03 17.74
C PRO A 241 7.41 3.91 18.72
N ILE A 242 6.77 4.27 19.80
CA ILE A 242 6.14 3.33 20.73
C ILE A 242 4.99 2.63 20.01
#